data_b3a1918c0c2ef62770190e47aed1d9ce
#
_entry.id   b3a1918c0c2ef62770190e47aed1d9ce
#
_cell.length_a   1.000
_cell.length_b   1.000
_cell.length_c   1.000
_cell.angle_alpha   90.00
_cell.angle_beta   90.00
_cell.angle_gamma   90.00
#
_symmetry.space_group_name_H-M   'P 1'
#
loop_
_entity.id
_entity.type
_entity.pdbx_description
1 polymer ?
#
loop_
_entity_poly.entity_id
_entity_poly.type
_entity_poly.pdbx_seq_one_letter_code
_entity_poly.pdbx_strand_id
1 'polypeptide(L)'
;WTEHSTSFNALPDPVCMGSLIKANVNVRGKQKEVMFFCNPNTTAGRYNMTVKASIDLGENWPSVQQLLFDERICFGYSSMALVDSEHVGVLYEGVRDLYFVSIPVNEIIK
;
A
#
# COMPACT_ATOMS: atom_id res chain seq x y z
N TRP A 1 9.04 3.36 24.19
CA TRP A 1 8.40 3.74 22.94
C TRP A 1 8.84 5.14 22.53
N THR A 2 9.26 5.27 21.27
CA THR A 2 9.55 6.58 20.69
C THR A 2 8.79 6.69 19.36
N GLU A 3 8.41 7.90 19.03
CA GLU A 3 7.75 8.19 17.77
C GLU A 3 8.78 8.16 16.64
N HIS A 4 8.45 7.45 15.55
CA HIS A 4 9.34 7.38 14.40
C HIS A 4 9.40 8.74 13.67
N SER A 5 10.58 9.05 13.10
CA SER A 5 10.80 10.35 12.44
C SER A 5 9.87 10.60 11.23
N THR A 6 9.29 9.54 10.65
CA THR A 6 8.35 9.67 9.53
C THR A 6 6.90 9.84 9.97
N SER A 7 6.63 9.83 11.28
CA SER A 7 5.27 9.98 11.80
C SER A 7 4.67 11.31 11.34
N PHE A 8 3.40 11.29 10.98
CA PHE A 8 2.61 12.42 10.46
C PHE A 8 3.01 12.95 9.07
N ASN A 9 4.02 12.38 8.40
CA ASN A 9 4.44 12.95 7.12
C ASN A 9 4.65 11.93 5.98
N ALA A 10 5.08 10.69 6.29
CA ALA A 10 5.44 9.74 5.24
C ALA A 10 4.24 9.06 4.58
N LEU A 11 3.16 8.88 5.31
CA LEU A 11 1.98 8.14 4.86
C LEU A 11 0.73 8.99 5.09
N PRO A 12 0.39 9.90 4.16
CA PRO A 12 -0.85 10.66 4.26
C PRO A 12 -2.06 9.77 4.44
N ASP A 13 -3.00 10.18 5.29
CA ASP A 13 -4.18 9.39 5.62
C ASP A 13 -5.39 10.30 5.88
N PRO A 14 -6.58 9.94 5.38
CA PRO A 14 -7.79 10.74 5.56
C PRO A 14 -8.63 10.28 6.75
N VAL A 15 -8.01 9.85 7.85
CA VAL A 15 -8.68 9.23 9.00
C VAL A 15 -9.40 7.95 8.55
N CYS A 16 -8.65 7.04 7.97
CA CYS A 16 -9.13 5.76 7.46
C CYS A 16 -8.20 4.65 7.92
N MET A 17 -8.74 3.50 8.24
CA MET A 17 -7.92 2.35 8.61
C MET A 17 -7.23 1.80 7.36
N GLY A 18 -5.91 1.98 7.27
CA GLY A 18 -5.09 1.38 6.23
C GLY A 18 -4.71 -0.07 6.55
N SER A 19 -4.07 -0.74 5.61
CA SER A 19 -3.50 -2.06 5.83
C SER A 19 -1.99 -2.05 5.62
N LEU A 20 -1.30 -2.85 6.42
CA LEU A 20 0.16 -2.95 6.41
C LEU A 20 0.55 -4.42 6.47
N ILE A 21 1.38 -4.86 5.53
CA ILE A 21 1.97 -6.20 5.57
C ILE A 21 3.48 -6.12 5.34
N LYS A 22 4.18 -7.12 5.85
CA LYS A 22 5.58 -7.37 5.55
C LYS A 22 5.67 -8.73 4.88
N ALA A 23 6.40 -8.80 3.77
CA ALA A 23 6.46 -10.01 2.98
C ALA A 23 7.78 -10.14 2.24
N ASN A 24 8.18 -11.38 1.96
CA ASN A 24 9.29 -11.67 1.06
C ASN A 24 8.75 -11.76 -0.36
N VAL A 25 9.24 -10.92 -1.24
CA VAL A 25 8.81 -10.85 -2.63
C VAL A 25 9.99 -10.92 -3.57
N ASN A 26 9.73 -11.30 -4.80
CA ASN A 26 10.70 -11.28 -5.87
C ASN A 26 10.66 -9.91 -6.57
N VAL A 27 11.75 -9.16 -6.46
CA VAL A 27 11.91 -7.88 -7.13
C VAL A 27 12.98 -8.04 -8.18
N ARG A 28 12.59 -8.14 -9.44
CA ARG A 28 13.50 -8.31 -10.59
C ARG A 28 14.51 -9.44 -10.38
N GLY A 29 14.02 -10.62 -9.98
CA GLY A 29 14.83 -11.81 -9.79
C GLY A 29 15.54 -11.91 -8.44
N LYS A 30 15.35 -10.94 -7.55
CA LYS A 30 15.96 -10.95 -6.21
C LYS A 30 14.89 -11.01 -5.13
N GLN A 31 15.07 -11.88 -4.16
CA GLN A 31 14.23 -11.94 -2.98
C GLN A 31 14.51 -10.73 -2.09
N LYS A 32 13.46 -10.01 -1.71
CA LYS A 32 13.56 -8.87 -0.80
C LYS A 32 12.44 -8.90 0.23
N GLU A 33 12.75 -8.50 1.45
CA GLU A 33 11.76 -8.26 2.47
C GLU A 33 11.22 -6.83 2.29
N VAL A 34 9.93 -6.70 2.06
CA VAL A 34 9.28 -5.43 1.74
C VAL A 34 8.07 -5.23 2.66
N MET A 35 7.89 -4.00 3.11
CA MET A 35 6.64 -3.59 3.75
C MET A 35 5.76 -2.91 2.71
N PHE A 36 4.49 -3.31 2.67
CA PHE A 36 3.48 -2.69 1.81
C PHE A 36 2.42 -2.03 2.69
N PHE A 37 2.02 -0.84 2.32
CA PHE A 37 0.97 -0.08 2.98
C PHE A 37 -0.08 0.34 1.95
N CYS A 38 -1.36 0.16 2.29
CA CYS A 38 -2.47 0.51 1.40
C CYS A 38 -3.48 1.36 2.13
N ASN A 39 -3.81 2.50 1.55
CA ASN A 39 -4.88 3.38 2.04
C ASN A 39 -5.32 4.33 0.93
N PRO A 40 -6.39 5.12 1.15
CA PRO A 40 -6.63 6.30 0.32
C PRO A 40 -5.48 7.30 0.53
N ASN A 41 -4.74 7.61 -0.53
CA ASN A 41 -3.57 8.51 -0.45
C ASN A 41 -4.02 9.96 -0.50
N THR A 42 -4.70 10.40 0.55
CA THR A 42 -5.25 11.75 0.70
C THR A 42 -5.14 12.19 2.15
N THR A 43 -5.33 13.46 2.40
CA THR A 43 -5.45 14.01 3.76
C THR A 43 -6.88 14.38 4.12
N ALA A 44 -7.79 14.40 3.13
CA ALA A 44 -9.20 14.69 3.34
C ALA A 44 -10.02 13.99 2.25
N GLY A 45 -11.07 13.29 2.65
CA GLY A 45 -11.89 12.48 1.75
C GLY A 45 -11.21 11.16 1.38
N ARG A 46 -12.00 10.16 1.04
CA ARG A 46 -11.51 8.81 0.75
C ARG A 46 -11.62 8.51 -0.73
N TYR A 47 -10.51 8.61 -1.43
CA TYR A 47 -10.33 8.30 -2.84
C TYR A 47 -8.83 8.04 -3.08
N ASN A 48 -8.43 7.71 -4.28
CA ASN A 48 -7.03 7.44 -4.63
C ASN A 48 -6.43 6.27 -3.82
N MET A 49 -7.07 5.11 -3.91
CA MET A 49 -6.51 3.91 -3.29
C MET A 49 -5.13 3.62 -3.86
N THR A 50 -4.13 3.58 -2.98
CA THR A 50 -2.72 3.50 -3.35
C THR A 50 -2.01 2.46 -2.49
N VAL A 51 -1.16 1.64 -3.13
CA VAL A 51 -0.20 0.79 -2.43
C VAL A 51 1.16 1.45 -2.48
N LYS A 52 1.79 1.56 -1.33
CA LYS A 52 3.16 2.06 -1.17
C LYS A 52 4.06 0.94 -0.66
N ALA A 53 5.33 1.00 -1.03
CA ALA A 53 6.32 0.02 -0.60
C ALA A 53 7.50 0.70 0.10
N SER A 54 7.99 0.03 1.16
CA SER A 54 9.24 0.37 1.82
C SER A 54 10.17 -0.83 1.72
N ILE A 55 11.38 -0.63 1.21
CA ILE A 55 12.40 -1.67 1.10
C ILE A 55 13.42 -1.62 2.23
N ASP A 56 13.22 -0.75 3.22
CA ASP A 56 14.09 -0.58 4.38
C ASP A 56 13.30 -0.67 5.70
N LEU A 57 12.29 -1.52 5.69
CA LEU A 57 11.47 -1.85 6.88
C LEU A 57 10.78 -0.62 7.50
N GLY A 58 10.27 0.26 6.65
CA GLY A 58 9.46 1.39 7.08
C GLY A 58 10.26 2.66 7.38
N GLU A 59 11.59 2.64 7.23
CA GLU A 59 12.40 3.83 7.44
C GLU A 59 12.07 4.90 6.40
N ASN A 60 11.86 4.50 5.14
CA ASN A 60 11.50 5.40 4.06
C ASN A 60 10.36 4.82 3.21
N TRP A 61 9.54 5.71 2.68
CA TRP A 61 8.42 5.40 1.78
C TRP A 61 8.53 6.28 0.53
N PRO A 62 9.47 5.99 -0.39
CA PRO A 62 9.70 6.85 -1.56
C PRO A 62 8.49 6.94 -2.46
N SER A 63 8.19 8.13 -2.97
CA SER A 63 7.04 8.34 -3.84
C SER A 63 7.13 7.59 -5.17
N VAL A 64 8.34 7.21 -5.59
CA VAL A 64 8.54 6.38 -6.79
C VAL A 64 8.18 4.91 -6.56
N GLN A 65 8.00 4.49 -5.31
CA GLN A 65 7.66 3.11 -4.95
C GLN A 65 6.22 3.04 -4.48
N GLN A 66 5.31 3.47 -5.34
CA GLN A 66 3.88 3.41 -5.07
C GLN A 66 3.10 3.22 -6.37
N LEU A 67 1.88 2.72 -6.23
CA LEU A 67 0.94 2.59 -7.33
C LEU A 67 -0.44 3.07 -6.89
N LEU A 68 -0.95 4.09 -7.57
CA LEU A 68 -2.36 4.48 -7.50
C LEU A 68 -3.14 3.52 -8.39
N PHE A 69 -4.01 2.68 -7.81
CA PHE A 69 -4.70 1.66 -8.57
C PHE A 69 -6.22 1.90 -8.70
N ASP A 70 -6.79 2.81 -7.90
CA ASP A 70 -8.20 3.18 -8.03
C ASP A 70 -8.40 4.61 -7.57
N GLU A 71 -8.78 5.48 -8.48
CA GLU A 71 -8.97 6.92 -8.21
C GLU A 71 -10.35 7.25 -7.65
N ARG A 72 -11.29 6.30 -7.71
CA ARG A 72 -12.69 6.57 -7.39
C ARG A 72 -12.88 6.81 -5.89
N ILE A 73 -13.95 7.55 -5.57
CA ILE A 73 -14.42 7.70 -4.20
C ILE A 73 -14.74 6.30 -3.64
N CYS A 74 -14.37 6.05 -2.40
CA CYS A 74 -14.51 4.75 -1.76
C CYS A 74 -14.73 4.89 -0.25
N PHE A 75 -15.08 3.80 0.42
CA PHE A 75 -15.06 3.76 1.89
C PHE A 75 -13.64 3.52 2.42
N GLY A 76 -12.79 2.87 1.65
CA GLY A 76 -11.34 2.92 1.82
C GLY A 76 -10.71 1.86 2.70
N TYR A 77 -11.47 1.02 3.36
CA TYR A 77 -10.90 -0.07 4.14
C TYR A 77 -10.31 -1.11 3.20
N SER A 78 -9.16 -1.65 3.59
CA SER A 78 -8.43 -2.61 2.76
C SER A 78 -7.78 -3.70 3.60
N SER A 79 -7.50 -4.81 2.93
CA SER A 79 -6.70 -5.90 3.47
C SER A 79 -5.79 -6.42 2.36
N MET A 80 -4.53 -6.67 2.68
CA MET A 80 -3.56 -7.17 1.72
C MET A 80 -3.04 -8.54 2.11
N ALA A 81 -2.69 -9.34 1.10
CA ALA A 81 -1.95 -10.58 1.25
C ALA A 81 -1.15 -10.84 -0.03
N LEU A 82 -0.11 -11.66 0.06
CA LEU A 82 0.56 -12.11 -1.15
C LEU A 82 -0.34 -13.10 -1.90
N VAL A 83 -0.49 -12.89 -3.20
CA VAL A 83 -1.04 -13.91 -4.11
C VAL A 83 0.05 -14.94 -4.43
N ASP A 84 1.24 -14.44 -4.72
CA ASP A 84 2.46 -15.22 -4.92
C ASP A 84 3.67 -14.31 -4.64
N SER A 85 4.88 -14.79 -4.92
CA SER A 85 6.11 -14.01 -4.65
C SER A 85 6.26 -12.76 -5.52
N GLU A 86 5.43 -12.57 -6.53
CA GLU A 86 5.51 -11.47 -7.48
C GLU A 86 4.24 -10.60 -7.52
N HIS A 87 3.20 -10.95 -6.75
CA HIS A 87 1.93 -10.23 -6.77
C HIS A 87 1.38 -10.01 -5.37
N VAL A 88 0.93 -8.80 -5.12
CA VAL A 88 0.21 -8.41 -3.90
C VAL A 88 -1.29 -8.38 -4.22
N GLY A 89 -2.08 -9.10 -3.46
CA GLY A 89 -3.53 -9.03 -3.52
C GLY A 89 -4.07 -7.97 -2.58
N VAL A 90 -5.02 -7.17 -3.05
CA VAL A 90 -5.70 -6.16 -2.25
C VAL A 90 -7.20 -6.38 -2.35
N LEU A 91 -7.82 -6.59 -1.20
CA LEU A 91 -9.27 -6.59 -1.06
C LEU A 91 -9.65 -5.24 -0.46
N TYR A 92 -10.51 -4.48 -1.10
CA TYR A 92 -10.82 -3.14 -0.64
C TYR A 92 -12.26 -2.73 -0.91
N GLU A 93 -12.75 -1.77 -0.12
CA GLU A 93 -14.10 -1.25 -0.21
C GLU A 93 -14.18 -0.11 -1.22
N GLY A 94 -15.10 -0.25 -2.20
CA GLY A 94 -15.58 0.87 -2.97
C GLY A 94 -16.75 1.56 -2.24
N VAL A 95 -17.71 2.09 -2.99
CA VAL A 95 -18.97 2.59 -2.46
C VAL A 95 -20.02 1.50 -2.69
N ARG A 96 -20.38 0.76 -1.62
CA ARG A 96 -21.32 -0.37 -1.67
C ARG A 96 -20.80 -1.61 -2.41
N ASP A 97 -19.53 -1.60 -2.80
CA ASP A 97 -18.90 -2.71 -3.51
C ASP A 97 -17.65 -3.15 -2.78
N LEU A 98 -17.28 -4.40 -2.98
CA LEU A 98 -16.05 -4.97 -2.51
C LEU A 98 -15.25 -5.44 -3.72
N TYR A 99 -14.02 -4.96 -3.86
CA TYR A 99 -13.16 -5.26 -4.99
C TYR A 99 -11.94 -6.04 -4.56
N PHE A 100 -11.45 -6.88 -5.46
CA PHE A 100 -10.16 -7.53 -5.32
C PHE A 100 -9.31 -7.23 -6.54
N VAL A 101 -8.03 -6.89 -6.30
CA VAL A 101 -7.05 -6.68 -7.36
C VAL A 101 -5.75 -7.41 -7.02
N SER A 102 -5.13 -7.99 -8.04
CA SER A 102 -3.80 -8.59 -7.94
C SER A 102 -2.82 -7.67 -8.64
N ILE A 103 -1.86 -7.13 -7.90
CA ILE A 103 -0.94 -6.10 -8.38
C ILE A 103 0.46 -6.68 -8.48
N PRO A 104 1.09 -6.65 -9.68
CA PRO A 104 2.49 -7.05 -9.79
C PRO A 104 3.40 -6.18 -8.92
N VAL A 105 4.30 -6.81 -8.17
CA VAL A 105 5.25 -6.10 -7.30
C VAL A 105 6.08 -5.10 -8.10
N ASN A 106 6.44 -5.45 -9.33
CA ASN A 106 7.25 -4.56 -10.20
C ASN A 106 6.51 -3.29 -10.65
N GLU A 107 5.20 -3.22 -10.50
CA GLU A 107 4.44 -1.99 -10.75
C GLU A 107 4.43 -1.07 -9.52
N ILE A 108 4.73 -1.60 -8.35
CA ILE A 108 4.85 -0.82 -7.11
C ILE A 108 6.30 -0.40 -6.92
N ILE A 109 7.23 -1.35 -6.99
CA ILE A 109 8.66 -1.13 -6.85
C ILE A 109 9.28 -1.06 -8.24
N LYS A 110 9.57 0.13 -8.67
CA LYS A 110 10.01 0.44 -10.05
C LYS A 110 11.51 0.59 -10.19
#